data_c770ea858fa32b3abdbc13033325c224
#
_entry.id   c770ea858fa32b3abdbc13033325c224
#
_cell.length_a   1.000
_cell.length_b   1.000
_cell.length_c   1.000
_cell.angle_alpha   90.00
_cell.angle_beta   90.00
_cell.angle_gamma   90.00
#
_symmetry.space_group_name_H-M   'P 1'
#
loop_
_entity.id
_entity.type
_entity.pdbx_description
1 polymer ?
#
loop_
_entity_poly.entity_id
_entity_poly.type
_entity_poly.pdbx_seq_one_letter_code
_entity_poly.pdbx_strand_id
1 'polypeptide(L)'
;MTYDKIPSELRELIQWGIYKREWDETRKKWKKKPHNPFNGKLASSTDESTWSDFQTALDAIGRFKADGLAFYFKPPYIGIDLDDIGDDLERYLNGDVESNIVYVFMNSTKTYSEISMSGKGVHIIGKAKIPGPRRAKGAVAMSADGRFFAITGNFFGKNNEINEIPEPQIKFLYQRYLDSGEVINGNFQHAWRDSNDLSVQEIIETATASATGQRFRMFLDGGWEKAYSSQSEADMAFANDLAFWTAGDFQKMDEIFRMSSLMRDKYDQKRGKTTYGIGLLNKAVSESTNHYTGKKKADDYFLSIPGITTDIPNEPKRYYSYDDTGN
;
A
#
# COMPACT_ATOMS: atom_id res chain seq x y z
N MET A 1 -6.28 1.41 26.40
CA MET A 1 -5.38 1.59 25.25
C MET A 1 -3.96 1.49 25.75
N THR A 2 -3.14 0.67 25.16
CA THR A 2 -1.71 0.59 25.45
C THR A 2 -0.96 1.31 24.33
N TYR A 3 -0.09 2.24 24.69
CA TYR A 3 0.64 3.06 23.71
C TYR A 3 2.10 2.61 23.52
N ASP A 4 2.44 1.43 24.01
CA ASP A 4 3.78 0.83 23.97
C ASP A 4 4.23 0.45 22.55
N LYS A 5 3.28 0.25 21.62
CA LYS A 5 3.55 -0.08 20.23
C LYS A 5 3.73 1.15 19.31
N ILE A 6 3.58 2.35 19.82
CA ILE A 6 3.88 3.57 19.07
C ILE A 6 5.40 3.63 18.82
N PRO A 7 5.85 3.86 17.58
CA PRO A 7 7.27 3.96 17.24
C PRO A 7 8.01 4.98 18.12
N SER A 8 9.23 4.64 18.55
CA SER A 8 10.08 5.53 19.37
C SER A 8 10.30 6.88 18.70
N GLU A 9 10.51 6.87 17.37
CA GLU A 9 10.67 8.08 16.58
C GLU A 9 9.50 9.07 16.78
N LEU A 10 8.25 8.62 16.77
CA LEU A 10 7.11 9.51 17.02
C LEU A 10 7.07 9.98 18.46
N ARG A 11 7.44 9.12 19.43
CA ARG A 11 7.44 9.48 20.84
C ARG A 11 8.47 10.53 21.22
N GLU A 12 9.52 10.68 20.42
CA GLU A 12 10.57 11.71 20.61
C GLU A 12 10.17 13.10 20.09
N LEU A 13 9.06 13.19 19.35
CA LEU A 13 8.60 14.46 18.77
C LEU A 13 7.77 15.29 19.74
N ILE A 14 7.85 16.62 19.59
CA ILE A 14 6.98 17.58 20.28
C ILE A 14 5.75 17.87 19.39
N GLN A 15 5.01 16.81 19.05
CA GLN A 15 3.84 16.85 18.14
C GLN A 15 2.63 16.18 18.79
N TRP A 16 2.57 16.13 20.12
CA TRP A 16 1.55 15.42 20.85
C TRP A 16 0.57 16.35 21.54
N GLY A 17 -0.65 15.87 21.67
CA GLY A 17 -1.71 16.46 22.43
C GLY A 17 -2.68 15.40 22.92
N ILE A 18 -3.77 15.85 23.49
CA ILE A 18 -4.88 14.99 23.87
C ILE A 18 -6.11 15.35 23.06
N TYR A 19 -7.09 14.46 22.98
CA TYR A 19 -8.37 14.79 22.37
C TYR A 19 -9.54 14.37 23.25
N LYS A 20 -10.67 15.09 23.08
CA LYS A 20 -11.96 14.72 23.65
C LYS A 20 -12.98 14.51 22.54
N ARG A 21 -13.89 13.59 22.78
CA ARG A 21 -15.04 13.36 21.88
C ARG A 21 -16.20 14.21 22.36
N GLU A 22 -16.80 14.90 21.42
CA GLU A 22 -18.03 15.64 21.62
C GLU A 22 -19.08 15.14 20.62
N TRP A 23 -20.28 14.94 21.11
CA TRP A 23 -21.38 14.55 20.23
C TRP A 23 -21.86 15.76 19.41
N ASP A 24 -21.89 15.61 18.09
CA ASP A 24 -22.45 16.62 17.19
C ASP A 24 -23.91 16.29 16.88
N GLU A 25 -24.82 17.02 17.51
CA GLU A 25 -26.25 16.82 17.34
C GLU A 25 -26.72 17.02 15.89
N THR A 26 -26.08 17.93 15.16
CA THR A 26 -26.44 18.24 13.77
C THR A 26 -26.05 17.12 12.82
N ARG A 27 -24.83 16.58 13.00
CA ARG A 27 -24.28 15.53 12.13
C ARG A 27 -24.53 14.10 12.65
N LYS A 28 -25.13 13.99 13.84
CA LYS A 28 -25.39 12.70 14.52
C LYS A 28 -24.13 11.82 14.61
N LYS A 29 -22.98 12.41 14.94
CA LYS A 29 -21.71 11.71 15.07
C LYS A 29 -20.79 12.32 16.12
N TRP A 30 -19.86 11.51 16.61
CA TRP A 30 -18.81 11.97 17.51
C TRP A 30 -17.76 12.76 16.75
N LYS A 31 -17.46 13.97 17.21
CA LYS A 31 -16.30 14.77 16.79
C LYS A 31 -15.17 14.63 17.78
N LYS A 32 -13.95 14.51 17.29
CA LYS A 32 -12.75 14.56 18.08
C LYS A 32 -12.22 16.00 18.07
N LYS A 33 -12.09 16.60 19.24
CA LYS A 33 -11.52 17.94 19.40
C LYS A 33 -10.17 17.84 20.09
N PRO A 34 -9.10 18.47 19.54
CA PRO A 34 -7.80 18.46 20.18
C PRO A 34 -7.78 19.40 21.38
N HIS A 35 -7.08 19.00 22.42
CA HIS A 35 -6.89 19.76 23.65
C HIS A 35 -5.41 19.85 24.02
N ASN A 36 -5.03 21.00 24.60
CA ASN A 36 -3.69 21.30 25.04
C ASN A 36 -3.35 20.50 26.33
N PRO A 37 -2.29 19.69 26.32
CA PRO A 37 -1.91 18.85 27.45
C PRO A 37 -1.51 19.62 28.73
N PHE A 38 -1.12 20.87 28.58
CA PHE A 38 -0.69 21.67 29.73
C PHE A 38 -1.84 22.25 30.56
N ASN A 39 -2.94 22.61 29.91
CA ASN A 39 -4.05 23.33 30.55
C ASN A 39 -5.45 22.77 30.26
N GLY A 40 -5.57 21.74 29.45
CA GLY A 40 -6.83 21.08 29.10
C GLY A 40 -7.78 21.90 28.21
N LYS A 41 -7.39 23.09 27.74
CA LYS A 41 -8.18 23.93 26.84
C LYS A 41 -8.08 23.41 25.41
N LEU A 42 -8.91 23.93 24.51
CA LEU A 42 -8.82 23.62 23.08
C LEU A 42 -7.41 23.90 22.56
N ALA A 43 -6.89 22.98 21.76
CA ALA A 43 -5.62 23.12 21.04
C ALA A 43 -5.88 23.38 19.56
N SER A 44 -4.85 23.83 18.86
CA SER A 44 -4.87 24.02 17.42
C SER A 44 -3.93 23.04 16.73
N SER A 45 -4.37 22.47 15.62
CA SER A 45 -3.51 21.62 14.77
C SER A 45 -2.51 22.42 13.91
N THR A 46 -2.49 23.75 14.05
CA THR A 46 -1.57 24.66 13.35
C THR A 46 -0.77 25.55 14.32
N ASP A 47 -1.00 25.43 15.63
CA ASP A 47 -0.31 26.19 16.66
C ASP A 47 0.52 25.26 17.55
N GLU A 48 1.81 25.16 17.24
CA GLU A 48 2.75 24.28 17.93
C GLU A 48 2.90 24.61 19.43
N SER A 49 2.57 25.82 19.84
CA SER A 49 2.60 26.22 21.29
C SER A 49 1.54 25.47 22.11
N THR A 50 0.57 24.85 21.46
CA THR A 50 -0.48 24.04 22.10
C THR A 50 -0.13 22.56 22.14
N TRP A 51 1.02 22.15 21.62
CA TRP A 51 1.49 20.76 21.56
C TRP A 51 2.50 20.48 22.66
N SER A 52 2.79 19.22 22.91
CA SER A 52 3.76 18.78 23.92
C SER A 52 4.58 17.59 23.44
N ASP A 53 5.50 17.13 24.26
CA ASP A 53 6.10 15.80 24.16
C ASP A 53 5.07 14.70 24.49
N PHE A 54 5.46 13.48 24.15
CA PHE A 54 4.62 12.29 24.32
C PHE A 54 4.22 12.03 25.78
N GLN A 55 5.17 12.13 26.73
CA GLN A 55 4.91 11.81 28.13
C GLN A 55 3.96 12.83 28.77
N THR A 56 4.17 14.10 28.49
CA THR A 56 3.28 15.17 28.94
C THR A 56 1.85 14.96 28.44
N ALA A 57 1.69 14.57 27.16
CA ALA A 57 0.38 14.27 26.60
C ALA A 57 -0.24 13.02 27.24
N LEU A 58 0.55 11.98 27.47
CA LEU A 58 0.10 10.74 28.09
C LEU A 58 -0.44 10.98 29.52
N ASP A 59 0.30 11.73 30.34
CA ASP A 59 -0.10 12.08 31.71
C ASP A 59 -1.34 12.99 31.73
N ALA A 60 -1.51 13.81 30.70
CA ALA A 60 -2.64 14.71 30.58
C ALA A 60 -3.96 13.98 30.32
N ILE A 61 -3.96 12.76 29.77
CA ILE A 61 -5.18 11.97 29.55
C ILE A 61 -5.96 11.81 30.86
N GLY A 62 -5.30 11.31 31.90
CA GLY A 62 -5.93 11.13 33.23
C GLY A 62 -6.26 12.47 33.89
N ARG A 63 -5.36 13.44 33.82
CA ARG A 63 -5.52 14.76 34.44
C ARG A 63 -6.75 15.52 33.92
N PHE A 64 -6.98 15.48 32.62
CA PHE A 64 -8.06 16.22 31.98
C PHE A 64 -9.24 15.35 31.54
N LYS A 65 -9.25 14.07 31.89
CA LYS A 65 -10.27 13.09 31.49
C LYS A 65 -10.46 13.11 29.95
N ALA A 66 -9.35 13.05 29.23
CA ALA A 66 -9.35 13.01 27.78
C ALA A 66 -9.61 11.58 27.26
N ASP A 67 -10.09 11.46 26.02
CA ASP A 67 -10.39 10.18 25.38
C ASP A 67 -9.15 9.48 24.81
N GLY A 68 -8.03 10.20 24.64
CA GLY A 68 -6.77 9.63 24.19
C GLY A 68 -5.78 10.65 23.64
N LEU A 69 -4.73 10.13 23.00
CA LEU A 69 -3.64 10.93 22.42
C LEU A 69 -4.00 11.47 21.04
N ALA A 70 -3.59 12.70 20.78
CA ALA A 70 -3.61 13.34 19.48
C ALA A 70 -2.17 13.51 18.97
N PHE A 71 -1.89 13.09 17.73
CA PHE A 71 -0.62 13.36 17.06
C PHE A 71 -0.83 14.35 15.94
N TYR A 72 -0.12 15.47 15.97
CA TYR A 72 -0.20 16.54 14.98
C TYR A 72 0.83 16.33 13.88
N PHE A 73 0.39 16.46 12.62
CA PHE A 73 1.29 16.30 11.49
C PHE A 73 2.04 17.57 11.16
N LYS A 74 3.34 17.40 10.90
CA LYS A 74 4.28 18.40 10.40
C LYS A 74 5.28 17.69 9.47
N PRO A 75 5.62 18.25 8.32
CA PRO A 75 6.61 17.64 7.44
C PRO A 75 7.90 17.26 8.18
N PRO A 76 8.52 16.10 7.87
CA PRO A 76 8.24 15.23 6.75
C PRO A 76 7.12 14.20 6.98
N TYR A 77 6.49 14.17 8.15
CA TYR A 77 5.48 13.18 8.52
C TYR A 77 4.16 13.43 7.83
N ILE A 78 3.58 12.37 7.29
CA ILE A 78 2.22 12.35 6.75
C ILE A 78 1.38 11.29 7.45
N GLY A 79 0.08 11.57 7.54
CA GLY A 79 -0.92 10.59 7.95
C GLY A 79 -1.82 10.24 6.78
N ILE A 80 -2.08 8.95 6.60
CA ILE A 80 -3.07 8.42 5.67
C ILE A 80 -4.17 7.77 6.51
N ASP A 81 -5.40 8.20 6.29
CA ASP A 81 -6.60 7.70 6.96
C ASP A 81 -7.44 6.94 5.95
N LEU A 82 -7.66 5.66 6.22
CA LEU A 82 -8.60 4.81 5.50
C LEU A 82 -9.82 4.66 6.39
N ASP A 83 -10.92 5.32 6.04
CA ASP A 83 -12.18 5.29 6.78
C ASP A 83 -13.33 4.92 5.83
N ASP A 84 -14.40 4.32 6.38
CA ASP A 84 -15.55 3.86 5.57
C ASP A 84 -15.15 2.88 4.44
N ILE A 85 -14.26 1.93 4.76
CA ILE A 85 -13.70 0.93 3.84
C ILE A 85 -14.49 -0.39 3.81
N GLY A 86 -15.73 -0.36 4.32
CA GLY A 86 -16.59 -1.55 4.36
C GLY A 86 -15.99 -2.68 5.21
N ASP A 87 -15.89 -3.87 4.66
CA ASP A 87 -15.33 -5.08 5.27
C ASP A 87 -13.84 -5.33 4.91
N ASP A 88 -13.22 -4.43 4.16
CA ASP A 88 -11.85 -4.63 3.67
C ASP A 88 -10.82 -4.83 4.79
N LEU A 89 -10.99 -4.20 5.96
CA LEU A 89 -10.10 -4.44 7.09
C LEU A 89 -10.26 -5.86 7.63
N GLU A 90 -11.49 -6.34 7.80
CA GLU A 90 -11.77 -7.70 8.28
C GLU A 90 -11.28 -8.75 7.27
N ARG A 91 -11.53 -8.53 5.99
CA ARG A 91 -11.04 -9.38 4.90
C ARG A 91 -9.52 -9.46 4.89
N TYR A 92 -8.83 -8.32 5.02
CA TYR A 92 -7.38 -8.29 5.09
C TYR A 92 -6.83 -9.06 6.30
N LEU A 93 -7.45 -8.92 7.48
CA LEU A 93 -7.07 -9.65 8.69
C LEU A 93 -7.26 -11.17 8.53
N ASN A 94 -8.23 -11.59 7.74
CA ASN A 94 -8.49 -12.99 7.41
C ASN A 94 -7.65 -13.52 6.23
N GLY A 95 -6.72 -12.70 5.70
CA GLY A 95 -5.84 -13.08 4.58
C GLY A 95 -6.47 -12.91 3.20
N ASP A 96 -7.69 -12.37 3.09
CA ASP A 96 -8.31 -12.03 1.82
C ASP A 96 -7.82 -10.63 1.37
N VAL A 97 -6.88 -10.66 0.44
CA VAL A 97 -6.23 -9.46 -0.11
C VAL A 97 -6.77 -9.06 -1.48
N GLU A 98 -7.66 -9.87 -2.04
CA GLU A 98 -8.22 -9.61 -3.36
C GLU A 98 -9.05 -8.32 -3.37
N SER A 99 -8.71 -7.40 -4.27
CA SER A 99 -9.38 -6.10 -4.41
C SER A 99 -9.50 -5.30 -3.10
N ASN A 100 -8.53 -5.43 -2.20
CA ASN A 100 -8.57 -4.94 -0.85
C ASN A 100 -7.77 -3.64 -0.71
N ILE A 101 -8.44 -2.53 -0.33
CA ILE A 101 -7.78 -1.22 -0.20
C ILE A 101 -6.71 -1.23 0.90
N VAL A 102 -6.93 -1.94 2.00
CA VAL A 102 -5.97 -2.04 3.11
C VAL A 102 -4.68 -2.69 2.62
N TYR A 103 -4.80 -3.80 1.87
CA TYR A 103 -3.66 -4.47 1.27
C TYR A 103 -2.84 -3.55 0.38
N VAL A 104 -3.51 -2.80 -0.53
CA VAL A 104 -2.83 -1.86 -1.43
C VAL A 104 -2.03 -0.83 -0.65
N PHE A 105 -2.64 -0.20 0.36
CA PHE A 105 -1.96 0.83 1.14
C PHE A 105 -0.83 0.25 2.00
N MET A 106 -1.06 -0.86 2.70
CA MET A 106 -0.05 -1.52 3.54
C MET A 106 1.17 -1.95 2.74
N ASN A 107 0.95 -2.50 1.55
CA ASN A 107 2.03 -2.97 0.69
C ASN A 107 2.82 -1.84 0.02
N SER A 108 2.13 -0.73 -0.29
CA SER A 108 2.76 0.45 -0.92
C SER A 108 3.53 1.30 0.08
N THR A 109 3.08 1.39 1.33
CA THR A 109 3.68 2.33 2.30
C THR A 109 4.72 1.68 3.19
N LYS A 110 4.56 0.41 3.58
CA LYS A 110 5.48 -0.39 4.41
C LYS A 110 5.99 0.37 5.65
N THR A 111 5.12 1.09 6.33
CA THR A 111 5.42 1.93 7.50
C THR A 111 4.45 1.62 8.63
N TYR A 112 4.60 2.30 9.77
CA TYR A 112 3.71 2.13 10.91
C TYR A 112 2.24 2.31 10.55
N SER A 113 1.44 1.40 11.04
CA SER A 113 -0.01 1.45 10.87
C SER A 113 -0.73 0.97 12.11
N GLU A 114 -1.90 1.52 12.35
CA GLU A 114 -2.76 1.13 13.47
C GLU A 114 -4.22 1.04 13.04
N ILE A 115 -4.99 0.22 13.73
CA ILE A 115 -6.44 0.20 13.56
C ILE A 115 -7.00 1.46 14.22
N SER A 116 -7.83 2.20 13.49
CA SER A 116 -8.47 3.42 13.95
C SER A 116 -9.40 3.15 15.15
N MET A 117 -9.77 4.20 15.87
CA MET A 117 -10.61 4.09 17.07
C MET A 117 -11.98 3.43 16.81
N SER A 118 -12.53 3.56 15.61
CA SER A 118 -13.81 2.93 15.24
C SER A 118 -13.70 1.41 15.13
N GLY A 119 -12.47 0.87 15.00
CA GLY A 119 -12.20 -0.52 14.69
C GLY A 119 -12.49 -0.90 13.24
N LYS A 120 -12.86 0.06 12.38
CA LYS A 120 -13.30 -0.16 11.00
C LYS A 120 -12.43 0.53 9.96
N GLY A 121 -11.37 1.20 10.38
CA GLY A 121 -10.47 1.94 9.50
C GLY A 121 -9.03 1.76 9.93
N VAL A 122 -8.11 2.30 9.14
CA VAL A 122 -6.67 2.19 9.35
C VAL A 122 -6.03 3.57 9.28
N HIS A 123 -5.21 3.90 10.25
CA HIS A 123 -4.27 5.01 10.20
C HIS A 123 -2.90 4.49 9.77
N ILE A 124 -2.26 5.14 8.82
CA ILE A 124 -0.90 4.87 8.39
C ILE A 124 -0.08 6.14 8.57
N ILE A 125 1.09 6.04 9.19
CA ILE A 125 1.99 7.18 9.42
C ILE A 125 3.35 6.87 8.81
N GLY A 126 3.84 7.77 7.98
CA GLY A 126 5.15 7.66 7.33
C GLY A 126 5.73 9.01 6.96
N LYS A 127 6.87 9.00 6.28
CA LYS A 127 7.52 10.22 5.77
C LYS A 127 7.32 10.30 4.26
N ALA A 128 6.73 11.37 3.77
CA ALA A 128 6.57 11.64 2.34
C ALA A 128 6.17 13.10 2.07
N LYS A 129 6.18 13.45 0.78
CA LYS A 129 5.55 14.67 0.29
C LYS A 129 4.28 14.31 -0.45
N ILE A 130 3.12 14.83 -0.03
CA ILE A 130 1.84 14.60 -0.71
C ILE A 130 1.88 15.29 -2.08
N PRO A 131 1.63 14.56 -3.20
CA PRO A 131 1.92 15.06 -4.56
C PRO A 131 1.05 16.22 -5.04
N GLY A 132 -0.13 16.44 -4.49
CA GLY A 132 -1.07 17.45 -4.98
C GLY A 132 -1.90 18.10 -3.87
N PRO A 133 -2.85 18.98 -4.22
CA PRO A 133 -3.60 19.80 -3.25
C PRO A 133 -4.75 19.06 -2.57
N ARG A 134 -5.29 18.00 -3.18
CA ARG A 134 -6.43 17.27 -2.62
C ARG A 134 -6.02 16.47 -1.39
N ARG A 135 -6.79 16.59 -0.32
CA ARG A 135 -6.48 15.95 0.96
C ARG A 135 -7.42 14.80 1.32
N ALA A 136 -8.59 14.71 0.69
CA ALA A 136 -9.52 13.63 0.94
C ALA A 136 -10.43 13.35 -0.26
N LYS A 137 -10.79 12.07 -0.45
CA LYS A 137 -11.79 11.62 -1.40
C LYS A 137 -12.25 10.21 -1.06
N GLY A 138 -13.60 10.02 -0.94
CA GLY A 138 -14.17 8.74 -0.53
C GLY A 138 -13.58 8.27 0.79
N ALA A 139 -13.12 7.05 0.81
CA ALA A 139 -12.55 6.39 1.98
C ALA A 139 -11.11 6.81 2.34
N VAL A 140 -10.47 7.66 1.55
CA VAL A 140 -9.04 7.98 1.71
C VAL A 140 -8.82 9.44 2.03
N ALA A 141 -8.06 9.72 3.09
CA ALA A 141 -7.51 11.05 3.36
C ALA A 141 -6.00 11.00 3.59
N MET A 142 -5.29 12.04 3.14
CA MET A 142 -3.85 12.23 3.36
C MET A 142 -3.61 13.61 3.96
N SER A 143 -2.85 13.68 5.05
CA SER A 143 -2.57 14.91 5.79
C SER A 143 -1.09 15.02 6.11
N ALA A 144 -0.51 16.20 5.87
CA ALA A 144 0.87 16.52 6.23
C ALA A 144 0.97 17.72 7.22
N ASP A 145 -0.13 18.45 7.38
CA ASP A 145 -0.23 19.62 8.26
C ASP A 145 -1.71 19.93 8.58
N GLY A 146 -1.94 20.82 9.52
CA GLY A 146 -3.28 21.32 9.86
C GLY A 146 -4.28 20.26 10.32
N ARG A 147 -3.82 19.06 10.65
CA ARG A 147 -4.63 17.92 11.09
C ARG A 147 -3.93 17.16 12.21
N PHE A 148 -4.70 16.38 12.93
CA PHE A 148 -4.19 15.41 13.88
C PHE A 148 -4.87 14.06 13.72
N PHE A 149 -4.19 13.00 14.12
CA PHE A 149 -4.80 11.68 14.31
C PHE A 149 -5.05 11.41 15.79
N ALA A 150 -6.18 10.81 16.09
CA ALA A 150 -6.45 10.20 17.37
C ALA A 150 -5.75 8.84 17.42
N ILE A 151 -4.55 8.83 17.99
CA ILE A 151 -3.70 7.63 18.02
C ILE A 151 -4.27 6.61 18.99
N THR A 152 -4.35 5.38 18.55
CA THR A 152 -4.88 4.26 19.34
C THR A 152 -3.81 3.40 19.98
N GLY A 153 -2.61 3.34 19.37
CA GLY A 153 -1.57 2.37 19.70
C GLY A 153 -1.94 0.92 19.35
N ASN A 154 -3.09 0.71 18.70
CA ASN A 154 -3.53 -0.61 18.23
C ASN A 154 -2.79 -0.96 16.95
N PHE A 155 -1.49 -1.23 17.12
CA PHE A 155 -0.57 -1.56 16.02
C PHE A 155 -1.11 -2.67 15.15
N PHE A 156 -0.96 -2.48 13.86
CA PHE A 156 -1.45 -3.36 12.83
C PHE A 156 -0.43 -3.44 11.67
N GLY A 157 -0.17 -4.64 11.19
CA GLY A 157 0.79 -4.86 10.11
C GLY A 157 2.15 -5.42 10.53
N LYS A 158 3.14 -5.32 9.65
CA LYS A 158 4.47 -5.93 9.82
C LYS A 158 5.54 -4.95 10.30
N ASN A 159 5.38 -3.66 10.02
CA ASN A 159 6.41 -2.64 10.26
C ASN A 159 5.99 -1.73 11.40
N ASN A 160 6.69 -1.81 12.54
CA ASN A 160 6.49 -0.94 13.70
C ASN A 160 7.49 0.23 13.71
N GLU A 161 7.85 0.73 12.55
CA GLU A 161 8.79 1.85 12.37
C GLU A 161 8.19 2.87 11.42
N ILE A 162 8.65 4.12 11.54
CA ILE A 162 8.28 5.18 10.61
C ILE A 162 9.25 5.17 9.43
N ASN A 163 8.77 4.72 8.29
CA ASN A 163 9.56 4.64 7.08
C ASN A 163 9.27 5.79 6.13
N GLU A 164 10.23 6.08 5.27
CA GLU A 164 10.02 6.90 4.10
C GLU A 164 9.18 6.12 3.09
N ILE A 165 8.08 6.73 2.63
CA ILE A 165 7.25 6.18 1.57
C ILE A 165 7.86 6.65 0.25
N PRO A 166 8.34 5.76 -0.61
CA PRO A 166 8.97 6.17 -1.86
C PRO A 166 8.07 7.05 -2.72
N GLU A 167 8.66 8.04 -3.41
CA GLU A 167 7.90 9.00 -4.21
C GLU A 167 6.99 8.34 -5.26
N PRO A 168 7.41 7.28 -5.98
CA PRO A 168 6.53 6.60 -6.92
C PRO A 168 5.28 6.02 -6.25
N GLN A 169 5.42 5.44 -5.06
CA GLN A 169 4.33 4.83 -4.32
C GLN A 169 3.32 5.87 -3.82
N ILE A 170 3.78 6.96 -3.22
CA ILE A 170 2.85 8.01 -2.77
C ILE A 170 2.16 8.71 -3.95
N LYS A 171 2.85 8.87 -5.09
CA LYS A 171 2.26 9.37 -6.33
C LYS A 171 1.18 8.43 -6.85
N PHE A 172 1.47 7.14 -6.90
CA PHE A 172 0.50 6.12 -7.31
C PHE A 172 -0.76 6.15 -6.44
N LEU A 173 -0.62 6.08 -5.10
CA LEU A 173 -1.74 6.13 -4.17
C LEU A 173 -2.54 7.43 -4.32
N TYR A 174 -1.86 8.56 -4.46
CA TYR A 174 -2.49 9.85 -4.64
C TYR A 174 -3.30 9.92 -5.94
N GLN A 175 -2.71 9.55 -7.07
CA GLN A 175 -3.37 9.58 -8.37
C GLN A 175 -4.57 8.65 -8.40
N ARG A 176 -4.41 7.45 -7.88
CA ARG A 176 -5.47 6.44 -7.87
C ARG A 176 -6.65 6.83 -6.99
N TYR A 177 -6.40 7.28 -5.78
CA TYR A 177 -7.43 7.43 -4.76
C TYR A 177 -7.87 8.87 -4.52
N LEU A 178 -7.05 9.85 -4.77
CA LEU A 178 -7.38 11.25 -4.53
C LEU A 178 -7.59 12.07 -5.80
N ASP A 179 -6.77 11.88 -6.83
CA ASP A 179 -6.80 12.67 -8.07
C ASP A 179 -7.64 12.02 -9.18
N SER A 180 -7.92 10.71 -9.12
CA SER A 180 -8.84 10.04 -10.05
C SER A 180 -10.22 10.69 -10.02
N GLY A 181 -10.86 10.89 -11.18
CA GLY A 181 -12.23 11.45 -11.25
C GLY A 181 -13.31 10.52 -10.68
N GLU A 182 -13.00 9.25 -10.37
CA GLU A 182 -13.95 8.28 -9.84
C GLU A 182 -13.95 8.25 -8.32
N VAL A 183 -15.13 8.24 -7.70
CA VAL A 183 -15.29 7.88 -6.29
C VAL A 183 -15.16 6.37 -6.22
N ILE A 184 -14.07 5.89 -5.67
CA ILE A 184 -13.84 4.47 -5.48
C ILE A 184 -14.54 4.07 -4.18
N ASN A 185 -15.81 3.71 -4.28
CA ASN A 185 -16.51 2.97 -3.24
C ASN A 185 -16.07 1.51 -3.34
N GLY A 186 -15.76 0.85 -2.23
CA GLY A 186 -15.07 -0.41 -2.07
C GLY A 186 -15.62 -1.66 -2.78
N ASN A 187 -16.05 -1.54 -4.03
CA ASN A 187 -16.33 -2.67 -4.91
C ASN A 187 -15.26 -2.73 -6.01
N PHE A 188 -14.09 -3.18 -5.65
CA PHE A 188 -13.07 -3.59 -6.62
C PHE A 188 -13.39 -4.98 -7.12
N GLN A 189 -14.27 -5.10 -8.09
CA GLN A 189 -14.30 -6.31 -8.92
C GLN A 189 -13.10 -6.24 -9.87
N HIS A 190 -12.23 -7.18 -9.70
CA HIS A 190 -11.08 -7.63 -10.49
C HIS A 190 -9.67 -7.25 -10.01
N ALA A 191 -9.00 -8.32 -9.69
CA ALA A 191 -7.64 -8.73 -9.95
C ALA A 191 -6.56 -8.29 -8.97
N TRP A 192 -6.52 -8.91 -7.82
CA TRP A 192 -5.27 -9.29 -7.18
C TRP A 192 -5.36 -10.79 -6.88
N ARG A 193 -5.18 -11.59 -7.91
CA ARG A 193 -5.01 -13.03 -7.72
C ARG A 193 -3.63 -13.23 -7.14
N ASP A 194 -3.46 -14.23 -6.30
CA ASP A 194 -2.25 -14.64 -5.58
C ASP A 194 -0.99 -13.85 -5.98
N SER A 195 -0.64 -12.80 -5.20
CA SER A 195 0.56 -12.01 -5.48
C SER A 195 1.74 -12.97 -5.44
N ASN A 196 2.47 -13.06 -6.56
CA ASN A 196 3.77 -13.70 -6.47
C ASN A 196 4.62 -12.83 -5.55
N ASP A 197 5.27 -13.42 -4.54
CA ASP A 197 6.13 -12.71 -3.60
C ASP A 197 7.44 -12.19 -4.24
N LEU A 198 7.54 -12.22 -5.58
CA LEU A 198 8.71 -11.80 -6.32
C LEU A 198 8.86 -10.28 -6.30
N SER A 199 10.07 -9.82 -6.07
CA SER A 199 10.47 -8.43 -6.30
C SER A 199 10.38 -8.06 -7.79
N VAL A 200 10.37 -6.77 -8.09
CA VAL A 200 10.42 -6.26 -9.48
C VAL A 200 11.62 -6.84 -10.24
N GLN A 201 12.78 -6.91 -9.60
CA GLN A 201 13.98 -7.46 -10.22
C GLN A 201 13.84 -8.95 -10.56
N GLU A 202 13.31 -9.75 -9.64
CA GLU A 202 13.07 -11.18 -9.88
C GLU A 202 12.02 -11.42 -10.96
N ILE A 203 10.99 -10.55 -11.06
CA ILE A 203 10.00 -10.60 -12.13
C ILE A 203 10.67 -10.33 -13.48
N ILE A 204 11.49 -9.28 -13.59
CA ILE A 204 12.21 -8.95 -14.82
C ILE A 204 13.13 -10.10 -15.24
N GLU A 205 13.91 -10.64 -14.32
CA GLU A 205 14.81 -11.77 -14.58
C GLU A 205 14.05 -13.03 -15.04
N THR A 206 12.95 -13.35 -14.34
CA THR A 206 12.11 -14.51 -14.69
C THR A 206 11.42 -14.35 -16.03
N ALA A 207 10.82 -13.17 -16.27
CA ALA A 207 10.14 -12.87 -17.52
C ALA A 207 11.10 -12.91 -18.72
N THR A 208 12.29 -12.30 -18.57
CA THR A 208 13.31 -12.27 -19.62
C THR A 208 13.98 -13.63 -19.88
N ALA A 209 13.99 -14.53 -18.90
CA ALA A 209 14.48 -15.89 -19.04
C ALA A 209 13.42 -16.87 -19.60
N SER A 210 12.16 -16.47 -19.70
CA SER A 210 11.05 -17.30 -20.18
C SER A 210 11.07 -17.54 -21.69
N ALA A 211 10.21 -18.43 -22.18
CA ALA A 211 10.03 -18.67 -23.61
C ALA A 211 9.62 -17.40 -24.40
N THR A 212 8.94 -16.45 -23.75
CA THR A 212 8.56 -15.13 -24.31
C THR A 212 9.55 -14.02 -23.95
N GLY A 213 10.69 -14.37 -23.35
CA GLY A 213 11.66 -13.42 -22.80
C GLY A 213 12.24 -12.45 -23.84
N GLN A 214 12.38 -12.88 -25.10
CA GLN A 214 12.83 -12.00 -26.18
C GLN A 214 11.85 -10.84 -26.40
N ARG A 215 10.54 -11.11 -26.36
CA ARG A 215 9.50 -10.08 -26.46
C ARG A 215 9.52 -9.14 -25.25
N PHE A 216 9.68 -9.68 -24.05
CA PHE A 216 9.75 -8.88 -22.84
C PHE A 216 10.97 -7.93 -22.84
N ARG A 217 12.15 -8.44 -23.24
CA ARG A 217 13.36 -7.60 -23.43
C ARG A 217 13.17 -6.50 -24.45
N MET A 218 12.52 -6.80 -25.56
CA MET A 218 12.23 -5.82 -26.61
C MET A 218 11.45 -4.60 -26.07
N PHE A 219 10.55 -4.78 -25.10
CA PHE A 219 9.86 -3.68 -24.45
C PHE A 219 10.76 -2.93 -23.47
N LEU A 220 11.63 -3.64 -22.75
CA LEU A 220 12.56 -3.00 -21.81
C LEU A 220 13.65 -2.20 -22.53
N ASP A 221 14.32 -2.83 -23.49
CA ASP A 221 15.56 -2.34 -24.08
C ASP A 221 15.34 -1.56 -25.38
N GLY A 222 14.18 -1.71 -26.02
CA GLY A 222 13.85 -1.12 -27.32
C GLY A 222 13.75 -2.13 -28.46
N GLY A 223 13.33 -1.63 -29.62
CA GLY A 223 13.17 -2.44 -30.84
C GLY A 223 11.74 -2.96 -31.06
N TRP A 224 10.79 -2.49 -30.27
CA TRP A 224 9.36 -2.82 -30.39
C TRP A 224 8.77 -2.35 -31.72
N GLU A 225 9.35 -1.33 -32.37
CA GLU A 225 8.93 -0.76 -33.65
C GLU A 225 8.98 -1.78 -34.79
N LYS A 226 9.79 -2.82 -34.64
CA LYS A 226 9.90 -3.90 -35.62
C LYS A 226 8.74 -4.90 -35.55
N ALA A 227 8.05 -4.94 -34.42
CA ALA A 227 7.02 -5.92 -34.12
C ALA A 227 5.60 -5.34 -34.01
N TYR A 228 5.48 -4.03 -33.78
CA TYR A 228 4.20 -3.34 -33.55
C TYR A 228 4.04 -2.18 -34.49
N SER A 229 2.82 -1.98 -34.99
CA SER A 229 2.49 -0.91 -35.96
C SER A 229 2.42 0.47 -35.31
N SER A 230 2.24 0.52 -33.99
CA SER A 230 2.21 1.77 -33.22
C SER A 230 2.71 1.56 -31.79
N GLN A 231 3.25 2.63 -31.20
CA GLN A 231 3.66 2.60 -29.81
C GLN A 231 2.48 2.34 -28.84
N SER A 232 1.27 2.77 -29.18
CA SER A 232 0.09 2.50 -28.34
C SER A 232 -0.31 1.02 -28.35
N GLU A 233 -0.04 0.33 -29.44
CA GLU A 233 -0.21 -1.14 -29.54
C GLU A 233 0.86 -1.86 -28.73
N ALA A 234 2.12 -1.44 -28.82
CA ALA A 234 3.22 -1.94 -28.02
C ALA A 234 2.99 -1.68 -26.51
N ASP A 235 2.50 -0.49 -26.13
CA ASP A 235 2.13 -0.16 -24.75
C ASP A 235 1.12 -1.18 -24.19
N MET A 236 0.07 -1.49 -24.96
CA MET A 236 -0.97 -2.43 -24.52
C MET A 236 -0.45 -3.87 -24.43
N ALA A 237 0.35 -4.29 -25.39
CA ALA A 237 0.97 -5.61 -25.38
C ALA A 237 1.89 -5.78 -24.16
N PHE A 238 2.70 -4.76 -23.84
CA PHE A 238 3.55 -4.79 -22.65
C PHE A 238 2.75 -4.75 -21.37
N ALA A 239 1.70 -3.93 -21.29
CA ALA A 239 0.82 -3.89 -20.12
C ALA A 239 0.16 -5.25 -19.85
N ASN A 240 -0.23 -6.00 -20.89
CA ASN A 240 -0.75 -7.35 -20.75
C ASN A 240 0.31 -8.34 -20.24
N ASP A 241 1.56 -8.25 -20.74
CA ASP A 241 2.66 -9.06 -20.22
C ASP A 241 2.94 -8.73 -18.75
N LEU A 242 2.92 -7.46 -18.39
CA LEU A 242 3.08 -7.04 -16.98
C LEU A 242 1.95 -7.56 -16.10
N ALA A 243 0.67 -7.48 -16.55
CA ALA A 243 -0.46 -8.03 -15.81
C ALA A 243 -0.29 -9.52 -15.53
N PHE A 244 0.24 -10.29 -16.49
CA PHE A 244 0.55 -11.69 -16.30
C PHE A 244 1.70 -11.91 -15.29
N TRP A 245 2.85 -11.27 -15.51
CA TRP A 245 4.05 -11.54 -14.72
C TRP A 245 4.00 -11.01 -13.29
N THR A 246 3.26 -9.93 -13.06
CA THR A 246 3.09 -9.33 -11.72
C THR A 246 1.87 -9.87 -10.98
N ALA A 247 1.13 -10.82 -11.57
CA ALA A 247 -0.19 -11.24 -11.09
C ALA A 247 -1.18 -10.07 -10.93
N GLY A 248 -1.07 -9.06 -11.80
CA GLY A 248 -1.90 -7.85 -11.74
C GLY A 248 -1.48 -6.85 -10.66
N ASP A 249 -0.32 -7.02 -10.01
CA ASP A 249 0.21 -6.03 -9.07
C ASP A 249 0.52 -4.73 -9.80
N PHE A 250 -0.41 -3.79 -9.70
CA PHE A 250 -0.38 -2.52 -10.41
C PHE A 250 0.89 -1.72 -10.12
N GLN A 251 1.38 -1.78 -8.88
CA GLN A 251 2.59 -1.07 -8.48
C GLN A 251 3.81 -1.61 -9.21
N LYS A 252 3.98 -2.95 -9.20
CA LYS A 252 5.07 -3.60 -9.92
C LYS A 252 4.94 -3.38 -11.43
N MET A 253 3.71 -3.40 -11.97
CA MET A 253 3.44 -3.07 -13.36
C MET A 253 3.89 -1.64 -13.72
N ASP A 254 3.50 -0.65 -12.93
CA ASP A 254 3.86 0.76 -13.16
C ASP A 254 5.37 0.97 -13.05
N GLU A 255 6.00 0.36 -12.04
CA GLU A 255 7.46 0.44 -11.84
C GLU A 255 8.22 -0.15 -13.04
N ILE A 256 7.86 -1.35 -13.50
CA ILE A 256 8.49 -1.99 -14.65
C ILE A 256 8.20 -1.22 -15.94
N PHE A 257 6.98 -0.72 -16.13
CA PHE A 257 6.64 0.08 -17.32
C PHE A 257 7.48 1.35 -17.40
N ARG A 258 7.71 2.02 -16.26
CA ARG A 258 8.56 3.23 -16.19
C ARG A 258 10.02 2.96 -16.49
N MET A 259 10.51 1.73 -16.29
CA MET A 259 11.87 1.30 -16.66
C MET A 259 12.00 0.95 -18.14
N SER A 260 10.89 0.82 -18.87
CA SER A 260 10.88 0.35 -20.26
C SER A 260 11.19 1.45 -21.28
N SER A 261 11.62 1.03 -22.46
CA SER A 261 11.81 1.89 -23.63
C SER A 261 10.50 2.53 -24.15
N LEU A 262 9.36 2.05 -23.67
CA LEU A 262 8.04 2.59 -24.00
C LEU A 262 7.67 3.80 -23.15
N MET A 263 8.40 4.06 -22.05
CA MET A 263 8.12 5.19 -21.17
C MET A 263 8.31 6.53 -21.89
N ARG A 264 7.32 7.41 -21.76
CA ARG A 264 7.30 8.77 -22.32
C ARG A 264 6.32 9.67 -21.58
N ASP A 265 6.39 10.98 -21.81
CA ASP A 265 5.53 11.98 -21.14
C ASP A 265 4.03 11.69 -21.28
N LYS A 266 3.61 11.06 -22.39
CA LYS A 266 2.20 10.65 -22.59
C LYS A 266 1.70 9.71 -21.49
N TYR A 267 2.58 8.92 -20.89
CA TYR A 267 2.21 7.97 -19.84
C TYR A 267 1.55 8.67 -18.65
N ASP A 268 2.09 9.83 -18.27
CA ASP A 268 1.60 10.63 -17.14
C ASP A 268 0.58 11.71 -17.56
N GLN A 269 0.29 11.85 -18.88
CA GLN A 269 -0.69 12.82 -19.36
C GLN A 269 -2.12 12.46 -18.92
N LYS A 270 -2.85 13.45 -18.44
CA LYS A 270 -4.27 13.31 -18.08
C LYS A 270 -5.13 12.96 -19.30
N ARG A 271 -5.95 11.92 -19.15
CA ARG A 271 -7.01 11.55 -20.09
C ARG A 271 -8.32 11.39 -19.33
N GLY A 272 -9.16 12.42 -19.40
CA GLY A 272 -10.40 12.48 -18.63
C GLY A 272 -10.10 12.47 -17.11
N LYS A 273 -10.51 11.42 -16.43
CA LYS A 273 -10.41 11.30 -14.97
C LYS A 273 -9.13 10.61 -14.47
N THR A 274 -8.27 10.12 -15.35
CA THR A 274 -7.05 9.35 -15.03
C THR A 274 -5.88 9.76 -15.91
N THR A 275 -4.71 9.13 -15.77
CA THR A 275 -3.62 9.25 -16.74
C THR A 275 -3.70 8.17 -17.80
N TYR A 276 -2.97 8.36 -18.93
CA TYR A 276 -2.89 7.33 -19.94
C TYR A 276 -2.34 6.01 -19.38
N GLY A 277 -1.27 6.06 -18.60
CA GLY A 277 -0.64 4.89 -17.98
C GLY A 277 -1.59 4.14 -17.02
N ILE A 278 -2.26 4.87 -16.11
CA ILE A 278 -3.23 4.26 -15.20
C ILE A 278 -4.37 3.58 -15.97
N GLY A 279 -4.91 4.24 -17.00
CA GLY A 279 -5.96 3.65 -17.84
C GLY A 279 -5.49 2.41 -18.59
N LEU A 280 -4.26 2.44 -19.11
CA LEU A 280 -3.63 1.33 -19.81
C LEU A 280 -3.46 0.11 -18.90
N LEU A 281 -2.83 0.28 -17.73
CA LEU A 281 -2.59 -0.82 -16.79
C LEU A 281 -3.88 -1.39 -16.22
N ASN A 282 -4.85 -0.55 -15.86
CA ASN A 282 -6.16 -1.02 -15.39
C ASN A 282 -6.87 -1.86 -16.45
N LYS A 283 -6.79 -1.47 -17.73
CA LYS A 283 -7.36 -2.24 -18.83
C LYS A 283 -6.68 -3.61 -18.93
N ALA A 284 -5.35 -3.67 -18.90
CA ALA A 284 -4.60 -4.91 -18.98
C ALA A 284 -4.96 -5.86 -17.83
N VAL A 285 -5.07 -5.35 -16.61
CA VAL A 285 -5.48 -6.14 -15.44
C VAL A 285 -6.91 -6.66 -15.60
N SER A 286 -7.86 -5.83 -16.04
CA SER A 286 -9.26 -6.23 -16.22
C SER A 286 -9.47 -7.27 -17.31
N GLU A 287 -8.60 -7.32 -18.32
CA GLU A 287 -8.65 -8.27 -19.44
C GLU A 287 -7.82 -9.54 -19.20
N SER A 288 -6.97 -9.54 -18.15
CA SER A 288 -6.10 -10.69 -17.83
C SER A 288 -6.90 -11.85 -17.24
N THR A 289 -6.78 -13.02 -17.88
CA THR A 289 -7.43 -14.27 -17.43
C THR A 289 -6.46 -15.22 -16.74
N ASN A 290 -5.15 -15.02 -16.91
CA ASN A 290 -4.08 -15.88 -16.40
C ASN A 290 -2.97 -15.01 -15.77
N HIS A 291 -2.27 -15.57 -14.79
CA HIS A 291 -1.15 -14.88 -14.14
C HIS A 291 -0.06 -15.87 -13.73
N TYR A 292 1.14 -15.34 -13.57
CA TYR A 292 2.29 -16.06 -13.07
C TYR A 292 2.21 -16.18 -11.54
N THR A 293 2.18 -17.41 -11.03
CA THR A 293 1.97 -17.68 -9.58
C THR A 293 3.26 -17.64 -8.74
N GLY A 294 4.43 -17.43 -9.37
CA GLY A 294 5.71 -17.50 -8.67
C GLY A 294 6.14 -18.92 -8.26
N LYS A 295 5.25 -19.88 -8.31
CA LYS A 295 5.57 -21.29 -8.04
C LYS A 295 6.13 -21.92 -9.31
N LYS A 296 7.45 -21.88 -9.50
CA LYS A 296 8.10 -22.89 -10.35
C LYS A 296 7.79 -24.22 -9.68
N LYS A 297 7.12 -25.15 -10.37
CA LYS A 297 7.26 -26.57 -10.03
C LYS A 297 8.75 -26.84 -10.15
N ALA A 298 9.35 -27.46 -9.12
CA ALA A 298 10.78 -27.83 -9.14
C ALA A 298 11.15 -28.56 -10.44
N ASP A 299 10.20 -29.30 -11.01
CA ASP A 299 10.31 -30.02 -12.29
C ASP A 299 10.54 -29.11 -13.51
N ASP A 300 9.92 -27.91 -13.57
CA ASP A 300 10.09 -27.00 -14.71
C ASP A 300 11.47 -26.32 -14.71
N TYR A 301 12.11 -26.18 -13.54
CA TYR A 301 13.46 -25.66 -13.44
C TYR A 301 14.51 -26.64 -13.98
N PHE A 302 14.34 -27.93 -13.70
CA PHE A 302 15.27 -28.96 -14.18
C PHE A 302 15.12 -29.25 -15.68
N LEU A 303 13.90 -29.11 -16.22
CA LEU A 303 13.64 -29.30 -17.67
C LEU A 303 14.16 -28.16 -18.54
N SER A 304 14.48 -27.00 -17.97
CA SER A 304 15.00 -25.83 -18.70
C SER A 304 16.52 -25.78 -18.81
N ILE A 305 17.26 -26.70 -18.16
CA ILE A 305 18.71 -26.72 -18.20
C ILE A 305 19.17 -27.63 -19.36
N PRO A 306 19.86 -27.10 -20.39
CA PRO A 306 20.34 -27.94 -21.50
C PRO A 306 21.32 -29.02 -20.98
N GLY A 307 21.00 -30.30 -21.22
CA GLY A 307 21.87 -31.44 -20.90
C GLY A 307 21.50 -32.25 -19.65
N ILE A 308 20.42 -31.92 -18.93
CA ILE A 308 19.87 -32.81 -17.89
C ILE A 308 18.87 -33.75 -18.51
N THR A 309 19.20 -35.03 -18.59
CA THR A 309 18.30 -36.12 -18.95
C THR A 309 17.55 -36.61 -17.69
N THR A 310 16.26 -36.85 -17.81
CA THR A 310 15.33 -37.21 -16.71
C THR A 310 15.43 -38.71 -16.30
N ASP A 311 16.58 -39.33 -16.37
CA ASP A 311 16.79 -40.66 -15.81
C ASP A 311 17.20 -40.56 -14.33
N ILE A 312 16.24 -40.23 -13.46
CA ILE A 312 16.38 -40.42 -12.01
C ILE A 312 15.76 -41.78 -11.68
N PRO A 313 16.54 -42.74 -11.15
CA PRO A 313 15.99 -44.00 -10.67
C PRO A 313 14.97 -43.73 -9.56
N ASN A 314 13.81 -44.40 -9.64
CA ASN A 314 12.78 -44.39 -8.60
C ASN A 314 13.35 -44.89 -7.27
N GLU A 315 13.84 -44.01 -6.40
CA GLU A 315 14.08 -44.35 -5.00
C GLU A 315 12.76 -44.28 -4.22
N PRO A 316 12.47 -45.30 -3.39
CA PRO A 316 11.25 -45.33 -2.62
C PRO A 316 11.26 -44.22 -1.55
N LYS A 317 10.20 -43.42 -1.50
CA LYS A 317 9.95 -42.40 -0.49
C LYS A 317 10.02 -43.03 0.88
N ARG A 318 11.04 -42.70 1.69
CA ARG A 318 11.07 -42.97 3.12
C ARG A 318 10.19 -41.93 3.82
N TYR A 319 9.01 -42.36 4.25
CA TYR A 319 8.23 -41.60 5.21
C TYR A 319 8.89 -41.75 6.58
N TYR A 320 9.39 -40.65 7.16
CA TYR A 320 9.67 -40.60 8.59
C TYR A 320 8.32 -40.39 9.30
N SER A 321 7.78 -41.42 9.92
CA SER A 321 6.73 -41.31 10.92
C SER A 321 7.40 -40.87 12.20
N TYR A 322 7.08 -39.68 12.69
CA TYR A 322 7.27 -39.37 14.11
C TYR A 322 6.22 -40.14 14.88
N ASP A 323 6.61 -41.10 15.73
CA ASP A 323 5.73 -41.65 16.74
C ASP A 323 5.85 -40.81 18.02
N ASP A 324 4.69 -40.48 18.56
CA ASP A 324 4.52 -39.79 19.83
C ASP A 324 4.86 -40.72 20.99
N THR A 325 6.13 -41.06 21.24
CA THR A 325 6.54 -41.58 22.51
C THR A 325 7.87 -40.96 22.90
N GLY A 326 7.75 -39.95 23.78
CA GLY A 326 8.88 -39.42 24.50
C GLY A 326 9.53 -40.47 25.39
N ASN A 327 10.80 -40.75 25.15
CA ASN A 327 11.83 -41.08 26.13
C ASN A 327 13.18 -40.78 25.46
#